data_38dbe2d33dd34d2b21ed3202efb4a238
#
_entry.id   38dbe2d33dd34d2b21ed3202efb4a238
#
_cell.length_a   1.000
_cell.length_b   1.000
_cell.length_c   1.000
_cell.angle_alpha   90.00
_cell.angle_beta   90.00
_cell.angle_gamma   90.00
#
_symmetry.space_group_name_H-M   'P 1'
#
loop_
_entity.id
_entity.type
_entity.pdbx_description
1 polymer ?
#
loop_
_entity_poly.entity_id
_entity_poly.type
_entity_poly.pdbx_seq_one_letter_code
_entity_poly.pdbx_strand_id
1 'polypeptide(L)'
;MGEYGAAREPERSNGGGTGEPLTRNEMSGEAQSVVQAGSIGELHLHNPPSRPPSVEIPVAITCEVEADYVIQRDWSDGVPLSGGLVRVFVEACEDRAVLLRAMRPLVIARRPPLGGTETMHWGIPEVRKYSLNLDKDPPRLKGPKFLYTVSPGDPEVFELTVHCGPHDIDWRLEVDWTCAGRTGTSVVDLGGHPFRFTARPGTRRWPFGTRR
;
A
#
# COMPACT_ATOMS: atom_id res chain seq x y z
N MET A 1 -31.31 -80.98 -61.64
CA MET A 1 -30.60 -80.15 -62.61
C MET A 1 -29.82 -79.15 -61.77
N GLY A 2 -28.66 -79.41 -61.66
CA GLY A 2 -27.40 -78.96 -62.11
C GLY A 2 -27.00 -77.77 -61.21
N GLU A 3 -25.86 -77.51 -60.79
CA GLU A 3 -24.52 -78.11 -60.85
C GLU A 3 -23.60 -77.23 -59.97
N TYR A 4 -22.76 -77.90 -59.33
CA TYR A 4 -21.40 -77.57 -58.87
C TYR A 4 -20.83 -76.12 -59.00
N GLY A 5 -20.19 -75.67 -57.95
CA GLY A 5 -19.29 -74.52 -57.98
C GLY A 5 -18.42 -74.47 -56.72
N ALA A 6 -17.22 -74.93 -56.90
CA ALA A 6 -16.10 -75.23 -56.03
C ALA A 6 -15.66 -74.12 -54.99
N ALA A 7 -15.06 -74.63 -53.99
CA ALA A 7 -14.28 -73.93 -52.97
C ALA A 7 -13.15 -73.05 -53.54
N ARG A 8 -12.90 -71.93 -52.92
CA ARG A 8 -11.57 -71.29 -52.76
C ARG A 8 -11.46 -70.62 -51.42
N GLU A 9 -10.62 -71.16 -50.61
CA GLU A 9 -10.02 -70.41 -49.52
C GLU A 9 -9.15 -69.30 -50.06
N PRO A 10 -9.10 -68.15 -49.42
CA PRO A 10 -7.86 -67.32 -49.48
C PRO A 10 -7.23 -67.15 -48.11
N GLU A 11 -6.01 -67.44 -48.13
CA GLU A 11 -4.87 -66.98 -47.38
C GLU A 11 -5.08 -66.06 -46.16
N ARG A 12 -4.53 -66.55 -45.05
CA ARG A 12 -4.24 -65.75 -43.88
C ARG A 12 -3.19 -64.70 -44.23
N SER A 13 -3.64 -63.45 -44.33
CA SER A 13 -2.76 -62.28 -44.22
C SER A 13 -2.58 -61.93 -42.76
N ASN A 14 -1.41 -62.21 -42.25
CA ASN A 14 -0.95 -61.86 -40.92
C ASN A 14 -0.46 -60.39 -40.97
N GLY A 15 -1.39 -59.42 -40.78
CA GLY A 15 -1.08 -58.01 -40.66
C GLY A 15 -1.05 -57.64 -39.19
N GLY A 16 0.12 -57.75 -38.56
CA GLY A 16 0.35 -57.22 -37.23
C GLY A 16 0.32 -55.69 -37.27
N GLY A 17 -0.83 -55.13 -37.06
CA GLY A 17 -0.98 -53.73 -36.72
C GLY A 17 -0.86 -53.57 -35.20
N THR A 18 0.33 -53.19 -34.74
CA THR A 18 0.52 -52.65 -33.43
C THR A 18 -0.21 -51.29 -33.36
N GLY A 19 -1.51 -51.35 -33.05
CA GLY A 19 -2.28 -50.16 -32.75
C GLY A 19 -1.76 -49.59 -31.42
N GLU A 20 -1.00 -48.52 -31.50
CA GLU A 20 -0.68 -47.73 -30.33
C GLU A 20 -2.00 -47.31 -29.68
N PRO A 21 -2.10 -47.43 -28.33
CA PRO A 21 -3.28 -47.00 -27.62
C PRO A 21 -3.41 -45.49 -27.77
N LEU A 22 -4.44 -45.03 -28.49
CA LEU A 22 -4.81 -43.61 -28.53
C LEU A 22 -5.24 -43.21 -27.13
N THR A 23 -4.32 -42.56 -26.39
CA THR A 23 -4.63 -42.01 -25.06
C THR A 23 -5.47 -40.76 -25.25
N ARG A 24 -6.75 -40.83 -24.91
CA ARG A 24 -7.65 -39.67 -24.90
C ARG A 24 -7.63 -39.09 -23.48
N ASN A 25 -7.06 -37.90 -23.33
CA ASN A 25 -7.06 -37.15 -22.09
C ASN A 25 -8.23 -36.18 -22.08
N GLU A 26 -9.20 -36.39 -21.16
CA GLU A 26 -10.30 -35.45 -20.92
C GLU A 26 -10.04 -34.77 -19.58
N MET A 27 -10.13 -33.45 -19.56
CA MET A 27 -9.99 -32.64 -18.36
C MET A 27 -11.27 -31.85 -18.11
N SER A 28 -11.84 -32.00 -16.91
CA SER A 28 -12.96 -31.21 -16.44
C SER A 28 -12.57 -30.52 -15.13
N GLY A 29 -12.66 -29.20 -15.08
CA GLY A 29 -12.33 -28.39 -13.91
C GLY A 29 -11.24 -27.34 -14.16
N GLU A 30 -10.98 -26.50 -13.16
CA GLU A 30 -9.89 -25.53 -13.19
C GLU A 30 -8.57 -26.19 -12.78
N ALA A 31 -7.54 -26.04 -13.61
CA ALA A 31 -6.21 -26.54 -13.30
C ALA A 31 -5.18 -25.42 -13.44
N GLN A 32 -4.24 -25.35 -12.50
CA GLN A 32 -3.18 -24.34 -12.50
C GLN A 32 -2.13 -24.58 -13.59
N SER A 33 -1.97 -25.84 -14.00
CA SER A 33 -1.14 -26.22 -15.16
C SER A 33 -1.65 -27.53 -15.77
N VAL A 34 -1.58 -27.65 -17.11
CA VAL A 34 -1.99 -28.82 -17.87
C VAL A 34 -0.83 -29.23 -18.76
N VAL A 35 -0.43 -30.52 -18.67
CA VAL A 35 0.54 -31.13 -19.58
C VAL A 35 -0.15 -32.23 -20.34
N GLN A 36 -0.22 -32.12 -21.67
CA GLN A 36 -0.72 -33.14 -22.60
C GLN A 36 0.42 -33.63 -23.48
N ALA A 37 0.71 -34.91 -23.43
CA ALA A 37 1.71 -35.54 -24.27
C ALA A 37 1.28 -36.97 -24.65
N GLY A 38 1.68 -37.44 -25.84
CA GLY A 38 1.40 -38.80 -26.29
C GLY A 38 2.21 -39.87 -25.51
N SER A 39 3.39 -39.53 -25.05
CA SER A 39 4.17 -40.31 -24.08
C SER A 39 5.03 -39.40 -23.23
N ILE A 40 5.15 -39.70 -21.93
CA ILE A 40 5.96 -38.96 -20.98
C ILE A 40 6.94 -39.96 -20.33
N GLY A 41 8.24 -39.83 -20.60
CA GLY A 41 9.27 -40.65 -20.01
C GLY A 41 9.53 -40.32 -18.54
N GLU A 42 9.62 -39.03 -18.22
CA GLU A 42 9.79 -38.52 -16.87
C GLU A 42 9.21 -37.11 -16.79
N LEU A 43 8.36 -36.83 -15.81
CA LEU A 43 7.74 -35.54 -15.57
C LEU A 43 8.11 -34.99 -14.20
N HIS A 44 8.97 -33.99 -14.16
CA HIS A 44 9.27 -33.25 -12.95
C HIS A 44 8.33 -32.05 -12.82
N LEU A 45 7.23 -32.22 -12.10
CA LEU A 45 6.32 -31.11 -11.77
C LEU A 45 6.92 -30.35 -10.58
N HIS A 46 7.56 -29.22 -10.88
CA HIS A 46 7.89 -28.24 -9.87
C HIS A 46 6.62 -27.41 -9.62
N ASN A 47 5.80 -27.87 -8.69
CA ASN A 47 4.76 -26.98 -8.14
C ASN A 47 5.50 -25.86 -7.38
N PRO A 48 5.44 -24.60 -7.84
CA PRO A 48 5.92 -23.52 -7.01
C PRO A 48 5.13 -23.60 -5.68
N PRO A 49 5.80 -23.34 -4.55
CA PRO A 49 5.12 -23.38 -3.26
C PRO A 49 3.85 -22.53 -3.39
N SER A 50 2.73 -23.06 -2.93
CA SER A 50 1.45 -22.36 -2.96
C SER A 50 1.67 -21.01 -2.28
N ARG A 51 1.49 -19.95 -3.07
CA ARG A 51 1.74 -18.59 -2.62
C ARG A 51 0.91 -18.32 -1.39
N PRO A 52 1.50 -17.85 -0.29
CA PRO A 52 0.71 -17.44 0.86
C PRO A 52 -0.36 -16.45 0.39
N PRO A 53 -1.57 -16.50 0.98
CA PRO A 53 -2.63 -15.56 0.63
C PRO A 53 -2.09 -14.14 0.71
N SER A 54 -2.33 -13.34 -0.32
CA SER A 54 -1.83 -11.96 -0.34
C SER A 54 -2.43 -11.19 0.83
N VAL A 55 -1.59 -10.49 1.58
CA VAL A 55 -2.03 -9.59 2.65
C VAL A 55 -2.98 -8.55 2.07
N GLU A 56 -4.10 -8.28 2.72
CA GLU A 56 -5.09 -7.31 2.24
C GLU A 56 -4.47 -5.93 2.05
N ILE A 57 -3.67 -5.49 3.02
CA ILE A 57 -2.89 -4.25 2.98
C ILE A 57 -1.41 -4.62 2.90
N PRO A 58 -0.73 -4.38 1.75
CA PRO A 58 0.64 -4.83 1.52
C PRO A 58 1.71 -3.97 2.20
N VAL A 59 1.33 -2.94 2.97
CA VAL A 59 2.24 -2.04 3.69
C VAL A 59 1.85 -1.95 5.16
N ALA A 60 2.84 -1.99 6.06
CA ALA A 60 2.71 -1.54 7.42
C ALA A 60 3.13 -0.07 7.49
N ILE A 61 2.31 0.77 8.11
CA ILE A 61 2.61 2.19 8.25
C ILE A 61 2.50 2.55 9.74
N THR A 62 3.59 3.09 10.28
CA THR A 62 3.65 3.64 11.63
C THR A 62 4.00 5.11 11.58
N CYS A 63 3.74 5.85 12.65
CA CYS A 63 4.05 7.27 12.69
C CYS A 63 4.43 7.73 14.09
N GLU A 64 5.23 8.80 14.14
CA GLU A 64 5.64 9.51 15.33
C GLU A 64 5.37 11.01 15.16
N VAL A 65 5.00 11.68 16.25
CA VAL A 65 4.82 13.14 16.26
C VAL A 65 5.89 13.77 17.15
N GLU A 66 6.64 14.70 16.58
CA GLU A 66 7.66 15.48 17.27
C GLU A 66 7.34 16.96 17.10
N ALA A 67 6.96 17.63 18.19
CA ALA A 67 6.50 19.02 18.15
C ALA A 67 6.70 19.72 19.51
N ASP A 68 6.66 21.05 19.47
CA ASP A 68 6.31 21.84 20.65
C ASP A 68 4.82 21.65 20.93
N TYR A 69 4.41 21.78 22.18
CA TYR A 69 3.04 21.53 22.61
C TYR A 69 2.43 22.75 23.30
N VAL A 70 1.12 22.92 23.13
CA VAL A 70 0.29 23.74 24.00
C VAL A 70 -0.32 22.86 25.09
N ILE A 71 -0.05 23.19 26.35
CA ILE A 71 -0.65 22.53 27.51
C ILE A 71 -1.79 23.40 28.03
N GLN A 72 -3.00 22.86 28.11
CA GLN A 72 -4.13 23.46 28.80
C GLN A 72 -4.23 22.89 30.22
N ARG A 73 -4.70 23.70 31.19
CA ARG A 73 -4.72 23.34 32.62
C ARG A 73 -5.41 22.00 32.96
N ASP A 74 -6.36 21.59 32.13
CA ASP A 74 -7.20 20.43 32.38
C ASP A 74 -6.86 19.22 31.47
N TRP A 75 -5.79 19.32 30.65
CA TRP A 75 -5.38 18.27 29.74
C TRP A 75 -3.98 17.76 30.13
N SER A 76 -3.88 16.48 30.47
CA SER A 76 -2.61 15.81 30.74
C SER A 76 -1.71 15.74 29.49
N ASP A 77 -2.33 15.68 28.28
CA ASP A 77 -1.63 15.55 27.02
C ASP A 77 -1.66 16.88 26.27
N GLY A 78 -0.48 17.39 25.95
CA GLY A 78 -0.35 18.62 25.15
C GLY A 78 -0.84 18.43 23.73
N VAL A 79 -1.31 19.51 23.09
CA VAL A 79 -1.64 19.54 21.67
C VAL A 79 -0.45 20.07 20.87
N PRO A 80 0.03 19.33 19.84
CA PRO A 80 1.12 19.76 18.98
C PRO A 80 0.88 21.13 18.33
N LEU A 81 1.92 21.95 18.36
CA LEU A 81 1.92 23.27 17.74
C LEU A 81 2.27 23.20 16.26
N SER A 82 1.76 24.13 15.50
CA SER A 82 2.15 24.37 14.10
C SER A 82 3.66 24.53 13.98
N GLY A 83 4.25 23.87 12.97
CA GLY A 83 5.69 23.78 12.76
C GLY A 83 6.32 22.50 13.32
N GLY A 84 5.55 21.66 14.00
CA GLY A 84 5.98 20.32 14.39
C GLY A 84 6.06 19.36 13.20
N LEU A 85 6.65 18.19 13.47
CA LEU A 85 6.91 17.14 12.48
C LEU A 85 6.01 15.93 12.74
N VAL A 86 5.53 15.31 11.66
CA VAL A 86 4.99 13.95 11.65
C VAL A 86 5.94 13.10 10.83
N ARG A 87 6.55 12.10 11.47
CA ARG A 87 7.42 11.14 10.82
C ARG A 87 6.61 9.89 10.50
N VAL A 88 6.61 9.47 9.24
CA VAL A 88 5.84 8.34 8.75
C VAL A 88 6.80 7.28 8.24
N PHE A 89 6.73 6.09 8.81
CA PHE A 89 7.53 4.92 8.44
C PHE A 89 6.65 3.97 7.64
N VAL A 90 7.13 3.54 6.48
CA VAL A 90 6.41 2.63 5.58
C VAL A 90 7.27 1.43 5.28
N GLU A 91 6.75 0.24 5.57
CA GLU A 91 7.39 -1.06 5.35
C GLU A 91 6.53 -1.94 4.44
N ALA A 92 7.16 -2.71 3.54
CA ALA A 92 6.45 -3.70 2.74
C ALA A 92 6.20 -4.97 3.57
N CYS A 93 4.95 -5.45 3.59
CA CYS A 93 4.53 -6.65 4.31
C CYS A 93 4.57 -7.92 3.46
N GLU A 94 4.73 -7.83 2.15
CA GLU A 94 4.83 -8.95 1.21
C GLU A 94 6.24 -9.01 0.63
N ASP A 95 6.65 -10.19 0.12
CA ASP A 95 7.91 -10.37 -0.63
C ASP A 95 7.90 -9.67 -1.99
N ARG A 96 7.27 -8.50 -2.07
CA ARG A 96 7.09 -7.72 -3.27
C ARG A 96 7.22 -6.24 -3.00
N ALA A 97 7.76 -5.55 -3.99
CA ALA A 97 7.81 -4.11 -3.96
C ALA A 97 6.39 -3.51 -4.02
N VAL A 98 6.16 -2.50 -3.21
CA VAL A 98 4.94 -1.69 -3.16
C VAL A 98 5.26 -0.29 -3.68
N LEU A 99 4.53 0.16 -4.67
CA LEU A 99 4.65 1.50 -5.21
C LEU A 99 3.72 2.45 -4.46
N LEU A 100 4.29 3.40 -3.73
CA LEU A 100 3.56 4.50 -3.10
C LEU A 100 3.33 5.60 -4.15
N ARG A 101 2.08 5.95 -4.40
CA ARG A 101 1.67 6.82 -5.51
C ARG A 101 1.32 8.24 -5.09
N ALA A 102 0.68 8.38 -3.95
CA ALA A 102 0.28 9.66 -3.42
C ALA A 102 0.20 9.62 -1.90
N MET A 103 0.40 10.77 -1.29
CA MET A 103 0.20 11.02 0.14
C MET A 103 -0.66 12.27 0.27
N ARG A 104 -1.83 12.14 0.90
CA ARG A 104 -2.83 13.21 1.00
C ARG A 104 -3.29 13.40 2.44
N PRO A 105 -3.22 14.63 2.98
CA PRO A 105 -3.84 14.94 4.24
C PRO A 105 -5.37 15.06 4.08
N LEU A 106 -6.10 14.44 5.00
CA LEU A 106 -7.54 14.55 5.12
C LEU A 106 -7.86 15.36 6.38
N VAL A 107 -8.34 16.58 6.22
CA VAL A 107 -8.77 17.42 7.34
C VAL A 107 -10.14 16.98 7.82
N ILE A 108 -10.26 16.66 9.10
CA ILE A 108 -11.50 16.20 9.73
C ILE A 108 -12.24 17.35 10.39
N ALA A 109 -11.51 18.24 11.07
CA ALA A 109 -12.11 19.39 11.75
C ALA A 109 -11.16 20.59 11.76
N ARG A 110 -11.71 21.80 11.76
CA ARG A 110 -11.01 23.07 11.95
C ARG A 110 -11.71 23.87 13.05
N ARG A 111 -10.93 24.36 13.97
CA ARG A 111 -11.39 25.15 15.14
C ARG A 111 -10.50 26.38 15.34
N PRO A 112 -10.94 27.37 16.12
CA PRO A 112 -10.05 28.44 16.58
C PRO A 112 -8.82 27.84 17.29
N PRO A 113 -7.64 28.49 17.24
CA PRO A 113 -6.43 27.99 17.86
C PRO A 113 -6.57 27.93 19.38
N LEU A 114 -5.90 26.94 19.98
CA LEU A 114 -5.88 26.81 21.44
C LEU A 114 -4.99 27.88 22.07
N GLY A 115 -5.44 28.40 23.23
CA GLY A 115 -4.60 29.18 24.13
C GLY A 115 -3.98 28.28 25.20
N GLY A 116 -2.79 28.61 25.68
CA GLY A 116 -2.12 27.84 26.73
C GLY A 116 -0.63 28.20 26.85
N THR A 117 0.11 27.40 27.61
CA THR A 117 1.56 27.54 27.76
C THR A 117 2.27 26.65 26.73
N GLU A 118 3.22 27.22 25.99
CA GLU A 118 4.05 26.49 25.03
C GLU A 118 5.20 25.74 25.75
N THR A 119 5.46 24.52 25.33
CA THR A 119 6.68 23.78 25.66
C THR A 119 7.52 23.62 24.41
N MET A 120 8.84 23.70 24.54
CA MET A 120 9.76 23.54 23.40
C MET A 120 10.33 22.12 23.39
N HIS A 121 10.39 21.54 22.20
CA HIS A 121 11.06 20.27 21.95
C HIS A 121 12.18 20.46 20.91
N TRP A 122 13.32 19.79 21.11
CA TRP A 122 14.47 19.85 20.21
C TRP A 122 14.64 18.50 19.53
N GLY A 123 14.56 18.46 18.21
CA GLY A 123 14.74 17.25 17.43
C GLY A 123 15.64 17.45 16.20
N ILE A 124 16.27 16.38 15.78
CA ILE A 124 17.15 16.21 14.61
C ILE A 124 16.74 14.87 13.98
N PRO A 125 16.96 14.55 12.74
CA PRO A 125 17.80 14.81 11.60
C PRO A 125 17.16 14.66 10.19
N GLU A 126 18.00 14.50 9.15
CA GLU A 126 17.66 14.48 7.72
C GLU A 126 16.92 13.24 7.26
N VAL A 127 15.70 13.44 6.73
CA VAL A 127 14.86 12.46 6.04
C VAL A 127 14.11 13.18 4.93
N ARG A 128 13.38 12.46 4.06
CA ARG A 128 12.64 13.06 2.93
C ARG A 128 11.59 14.04 3.41
N LYS A 129 11.86 15.33 3.25
CA LYS A 129 11.09 16.43 3.86
C LYS A 129 9.95 16.89 2.96
N TYR A 130 8.78 16.94 3.54
CA TYR A 130 7.58 17.54 2.98
C TYR A 130 7.06 18.65 3.88
N SER A 131 6.46 19.68 3.29
CA SER A 131 5.77 20.74 4.01
C SER A 131 4.26 20.60 3.76
N LEU A 132 3.50 20.39 4.81
CA LEU A 132 2.06 20.19 4.80
C LEU A 132 1.36 21.45 5.30
N ASN A 133 0.56 22.08 4.45
CA ASN A 133 -0.29 23.23 4.83
C ASN A 133 -1.75 22.76 4.94
N LEU A 134 -2.25 22.70 6.17
CA LEU A 134 -3.60 22.25 6.50
C LEU A 134 -4.66 23.37 6.39
N ASP A 135 -4.26 24.64 6.29
CA ASP A 135 -5.21 25.77 6.16
C ASP A 135 -5.79 25.87 4.75
N LYS A 136 -5.15 25.25 3.78
CA LYS A 136 -5.67 25.23 2.40
C LYS A 136 -6.81 24.24 2.26
N ASP A 137 -7.68 24.49 1.29
CA ASP A 137 -8.75 23.58 0.89
C ASP A 137 -8.67 23.37 -0.64
N PRO A 138 -8.31 22.18 -1.11
CA PRO A 138 -7.81 21.03 -0.31
C PRO A 138 -6.46 21.32 0.38
N PRO A 139 -6.11 20.59 1.45
CA PRO A 139 -4.82 20.69 2.11
C PRO A 139 -3.67 20.49 1.14
N ARG A 140 -2.56 21.21 1.34
CA ARG A 140 -1.47 21.22 0.37
C ARG A 140 -0.20 20.61 0.93
N LEU A 141 0.21 19.52 0.32
CA LEU A 141 1.53 18.91 0.53
C LEU A 141 2.52 19.46 -0.51
N LYS A 142 3.65 20.01 -0.07
CA LYS A 142 4.75 20.46 -0.90
C LYS A 142 6.00 19.65 -0.59
N GLY A 143 6.73 19.24 -1.62
CA GLY A 143 7.95 18.47 -1.51
C GLY A 143 8.36 17.90 -2.86
N PRO A 144 9.28 16.94 -2.88
CA PRO A 144 9.59 16.16 -4.07
C PRO A 144 8.36 15.47 -4.65
N LYS A 145 8.40 15.04 -5.91
CA LYS A 145 7.32 14.22 -6.48
C LYS A 145 7.17 12.96 -5.63
N PHE A 146 5.97 12.72 -5.10
CA PHE A 146 5.69 11.54 -4.30
C PHE A 146 5.47 10.34 -5.22
N LEU A 147 6.51 9.55 -5.38
CA LEU A 147 6.48 8.28 -6.09
C LEU A 147 7.67 7.46 -5.59
N TYR A 148 7.42 6.48 -4.73
CA TYR A 148 8.45 5.70 -4.04
C TYR A 148 8.14 4.21 -4.12
N THR A 149 9.18 3.41 -4.17
CA THR A 149 9.07 1.95 -4.11
C THR A 149 9.58 1.48 -2.76
N VAL A 150 8.73 0.80 -2.01
CA VAL A 150 9.09 0.15 -0.74
C VAL A 150 9.27 -1.32 -1.01
N SER A 151 10.41 -1.87 -0.59
CA SER A 151 10.75 -3.28 -0.76
C SER A 151 10.92 -3.97 0.58
N PRO A 152 10.79 -5.30 0.67
CA PRO A 152 11.12 -6.03 1.88
C PRO A 152 12.55 -5.73 2.33
N GLY A 153 12.72 -5.31 3.59
CA GLY A 153 14.01 -4.94 4.15
C GLY A 153 14.56 -3.56 3.76
N ASP A 154 13.82 -2.77 2.94
CA ASP A 154 14.18 -1.40 2.57
C ASP A 154 12.99 -0.46 2.84
N PRO A 155 12.77 -0.05 4.11
CA PRO A 155 11.68 0.82 4.50
C PRO A 155 11.93 2.27 4.04
N GLU A 156 10.84 3.00 3.81
CA GLU A 156 10.87 4.40 3.48
C GLU A 156 10.41 5.25 4.68
N VAL A 157 11.08 6.39 4.89
CA VAL A 157 10.74 7.33 5.96
C VAL A 157 10.47 8.71 5.38
N PHE A 158 9.32 9.28 5.75
CA PHE A 158 8.87 10.61 5.31
C PHE A 158 8.70 11.52 6.51
N GLU A 159 9.23 12.75 6.43
CA GLU A 159 8.99 13.80 7.41
C GLU A 159 8.06 14.87 6.85
N LEU A 160 6.96 15.12 7.54
CA LEU A 160 5.99 16.14 7.20
C LEU A 160 6.05 17.26 8.23
N THR A 161 6.59 18.42 7.85
CA THR A 161 6.44 19.64 8.67
C THR A 161 5.04 20.17 8.52
N VAL A 162 4.26 20.16 9.60
CA VAL A 162 2.83 20.48 9.61
C VAL A 162 2.61 21.95 9.93
N HIS A 163 1.89 22.65 9.07
CA HIS A 163 1.55 24.06 9.25
C HIS A 163 0.03 24.25 9.32
N CYS A 164 -0.42 24.90 10.40
CA CYS A 164 -1.77 25.43 10.56
C CYS A 164 -1.65 26.81 11.23
N GLY A 165 -1.99 27.87 10.46
CA GLY A 165 -1.77 29.26 10.88
C GLY A 165 -2.86 29.80 11.80
N PRO A 166 -4.15 29.81 11.38
CA PRO A 166 -5.20 30.40 12.20
C PRO A 166 -6.08 29.37 12.94
N HIS A 167 -5.83 28.07 12.81
CA HIS A 167 -6.76 27.04 13.24
C HIS A 167 -6.14 25.99 14.18
N ASP A 168 -7.01 25.30 14.88
CA ASP A 168 -6.81 24.01 15.52
C ASP A 168 -7.47 22.96 14.63
N ILE A 169 -6.70 21.99 14.13
CA ILE A 169 -7.10 21.10 13.03
C ILE A 169 -6.90 19.65 13.41
N ASP A 170 -7.97 18.85 13.29
CA ASP A 170 -7.90 17.40 13.27
C ASP A 170 -7.77 16.91 11.83
N TRP A 171 -6.83 15.97 11.59
CA TRP A 171 -6.56 15.46 10.25
C TRP A 171 -6.02 14.04 10.29
N ARG A 172 -6.09 13.36 9.16
CA ARG A 172 -5.46 12.07 8.89
C ARG A 172 -4.62 12.15 7.63
N LEU A 173 -3.77 11.16 7.43
CA LEU A 173 -2.98 11.04 6.20
C LEU A 173 -3.47 9.83 5.43
N GLU A 174 -3.69 9.99 4.13
CA GLU A 174 -3.97 8.90 3.20
C GLU A 174 -2.74 8.64 2.33
N VAL A 175 -2.35 7.37 2.20
CA VAL A 175 -1.25 6.93 1.34
C VAL A 175 -1.78 5.95 0.32
N ASP A 176 -1.74 6.34 -0.95
CA ASP A 176 -2.12 5.48 -2.07
C ASP A 176 -0.98 4.58 -2.47
N TRP A 177 -1.28 3.32 -2.65
CA TRP A 177 -0.31 2.31 -3.05
C TRP A 177 -0.79 1.44 -4.22
N THR A 178 0.19 0.80 -4.87
CA THR A 178 -0.03 -0.26 -5.87
C THR A 178 0.94 -1.40 -5.59
N CYS A 179 0.42 -2.63 -5.50
CA CYS A 179 1.22 -3.84 -5.32
C CYS A 179 0.66 -4.97 -6.17
N ALA A 180 1.47 -5.54 -7.05
CA ALA A 180 1.10 -6.70 -7.88
C ALA A 180 -0.24 -6.52 -8.64
N GLY A 181 -0.47 -5.35 -9.21
CA GLY A 181 -1.69 -5.02 -9.95
C GLY A 181 -2.89 -4.61 -9.08
N ARG A 182 -2.79 -4.75 -7.75
CA ARG A 182 -3.79 -4.24 -6.79
C ARG A 182 -3.47 -2.79 -6.44
N THR A 183 -4.49 -1.98 -6.25
CA THR A 183 -4.38 -0.60 -5.77
C THR A 183 -5.21 -0.44 -4.51
N GLY A 184 -4.77 0.44 -3.62
CA GLY A 184 -5.51 0.76 -2.40
C GLY A 184 -5.04 2.05 -1.77
N THR A 185 -5.67 2.40 -0.65
CA THR A 185 -5.34 3.54 0.19
C THR A 185 -5.24 3.07 1.63
N SER A 186 -4.14 3.40 2.30
CA SER A 186 -3.97 3.20 3.73
C SER A 186 -4.16 4.52 4.45
N VAL A 187 -4.90 4.50 5.56
CA VAL A 187 -5.09 5.66 6.43
C VAL A 187 -4.07 5.60 7.56
N VAL A 188 -3.35 6.69 7.77
CA VAL A 188 -2.36 6.86 8.84
C VAL A 188 -2.92 7.82 9.86
N ASP A 189 -2.97 7.38 11.10
CA ASP A 189 -3.45 8.14 12.26
C ASP A 189 -2.79 7.65 13.55
N LEU A 190 -3.22 8.13 14.71
CA LEU A 190 -2.72 7.75 16.02
C LEU A 190 -3.57 6.63 16.62
N GLY A 191 -3.50 5.42 16.05
CA GLY A 191 -4.24 4.25 16.57
C GLY A 191 -5.75 4.41 16.52
N GLY A 192 -6.29 4.95 15.42
CA GLY A 192 -7.71 5.23 15.21
C GLY A 192 -8.12 6.67 15.53
N HIS A 193 -7.24 7.45 16.19
CA HIS A 193 -7.47 8.85 16.49
C HIS A 193 -6.80 9.75 15.45
N PRO A 194 -7.43 10.86 15.03
CA PRO A 194 -6.81 11.81 14.12
C PRO A 194 -5.59 12.48 14.77
N PHE A 195 -4.62 12.87 13.95
CA PHE A 195 -3.64 13.88 14.36
C PHE A 195 -4.35 15.18 14.69
N ARG A 196 -3.84 15.92 15.66
CA ARG A 196 -4.33 17.27 15.99
C ARG A 196 -3.16 18.22 16.08
N PHE A 197 -3.26 19.35 15.37
CA PHE A 197 -2.28 20.42 15.40
C PHE A 197 -2.99 21.75 15.59
N THR A 198 -2.42 22.62 16.42
CA THR A 198 -2.95 23.96 16.68
C THR A 198 -1.97 25.05 16.29
N ALA A 199 -2.46 26.21 15.93
CA ALA A 199 -1.63 27.39 15.65
C ALA A 199 -0.82 27.80 16.89
N ARG A 200 0.39 28.35 16.69
CA ARG A 200 1.19 28.91 17.78
C ARG A 200 0.44 30.11 18.38
N PRO A 201 0.31 30.18 19.72
CA PRO A 201 -0.17 31.36 20.41
C PRO A 201 0.72 32.56 20.05
N GLY A 202 0.14 33.70 19.74
CA GLY A 202 0.89 34.92 19.45
C GLY A 202 1.18 35.18 17.96
N THR A 203 0.86 34.30 17.03
CA THR A 203 0.88 34.57 15.58
C THR A 203 -0.30 35.44 15.12
N ARG A 204 -1.01 36.12 16.06
CA ARG A 204 -1.91 37.22 15.65
C ARG A 204 -1.05 38.22 14.87
N ARG A 205 -1.29 38.34 13.56
CA ARG A 205 -0.87 39.51 12.81
C ARG A 205 -1.35 40.72 13.61
N TRP A 206 -0.40 41.48 14.23
CA TRP A 206 -0.69 42.80 14.68
C TRP A 206 -1.28 43.58 13.48
N PRO A 207 -2.49 44.08 13.57
CA PRO A 207 -2.93 45.04 12.59
C PRO A 207 -1.91 46.17 12.63
N PHE A 208 -1.35 46.49 11.48
CA PHE A 208 -0.31 47.52 11.29
C PHE A 208 -0.60 48.70 12.16
N GLY A 209 0.20 48.86 13.21
CA GLY A 209 0.25 50.10 13.96
C GLY A 209 0.79 51.17 13.05
N THR A 210 -0.07 52.14 12.69
CA THR A 210 0.35 53.40 12.09
C THR A 210 1.46 54.02 12.94
N ARG A 211 2.67 54.06 12.41
CA ARG A 211 3.73 54.94 12.91
C ARG A 211 3.20 56.36 12.78
N ARG A 212 3.06 57.04 13.89
CA ARG A 212 3.12 58.52 13.95
C ARG A 212 4.58 58.95 14.07
#